data_1a3b90e64021255ce061d6e7b11fdc57
#
_entry.id   1a3b90e64021255ce061d6e7b11fdc57
#
_cell.length_a   1.000
_cell.length_b   1.000
_cell.length_c   1.000
_cell.angle_alpha   90.00
_cell.angle_beta   90.00
_cell.angle_gamma   90.00
#
_symmetry.space_group_name_H-M   'P 1'
#
loop_
_entity.id
_entity.type
_entity.pdbx_description
1 polymer ?
#
loop_
_entity_poly.entity_id
_entity_poly.type
_entity_poly.pdbx_seq_one_letter_code
_entity_poly.pdbx_strand_id
1 'polypeptide(L)'
;MFKKYIAASLLFVSLPIQAGELISYKAIKETLTRGNLITMVVRVSACTVNNPNPIPVQVDEAVFKPQTILLNDKGYLAASGSWFVSSLPSNTGNGVNQYYKVILNNLDQAKITWEFFNADTGQKNTMQTIEATCELGKGIKVYQN
;
A
#
# COMPACT_ATOMS: atom_id res chain seq x y z
N MET A 1 1.84 -12.03 -65.81
CA MET A 1 2.65 -12.16 -64.57
C MET A 1 1.98 -11.37 -63.47
N PHE A 2 1.19 -12.02 -62.61
CA PHE A 2 0.56 -11.37 -61.43
C PHE A 2 1.40 -11.64 -60.21
N LYS A 3 2.06 -10.58 -59.67
CA LYS A 3 2.76 -10.65 -58.37
C LYS A 3 1.72 -10.56 -57.23
N LYS A 4 1.52 -11.66 -56.51
CA LYS A 4 0.73 -11.68 -55.26
C LYS A 4 1.57 -11.08 -54.15
N TYR A 5 1.15 -9.93 -53.63
CA TYR A 5 1.65 -9.40 -52.36
C TYR A 5 0.91 -10.04 -51.19
N ILE A 6 1.62 -10.85 -50.42
CA ILE A 6 1.13 -11.38 -49.17
C ILE A 6 1.43 -10.30 -48.11
N ALA A 7 0.39 -9.61 -47.67
CA ALA A 7 0.48 -8.70 -46.51
C ALA A 7 0.42 -9.54 -45.23
N ALA A 8 1.54 -9.71 -44.57
CA ALA A 8 1.59 -10.32 -43.23
C ALA A 8 1.10 -9.29 -42.19
N SER A 9 -0.14 -9.43 -41.77
CA SER A 9 -0.70 -8.67 -40.63
C SER A 9 -0.10 -9.19 -39.33
N LEU A 10 0.84 -8.45 -38.77
CA LEU A 10 1.33 -8.66 -37.40
C LEU A 10 0.22 -8.27 -36.42
N LEU A 11 -0.51 -9.26 -35.90
CA LEU A 11 -1.40 -9.10 -34.78
C LEU A 11 -0.58 -8.90 -33.51
N PHE A 12 -0.42 -7.62 -33.09
CA PHE A 12 0.05 -7.30 -31.76
C PHE A 12 -1.03 -7.71 -30.76
N VAL A 13 -0.89 -8.89 -30.17
CA VAL A 13 -1.68 -9.30 -29.02
C VAL A 13 -1.12 -8.52 -27.82
N SER A 14 -1.74 -7.39 -27.49
CA SER A 14 -1.51 -6.71 -26.22
C SER A 14 -2.06 -7.60 -25.10
N LEU A 15 -1.18 -8.39 -24.48
CA LEU A 15 -1.52 -9.10 -23.24
C LEU A 15 -1.83 -8.05 -22.18
N PRO A 16 -3.01 -8.10 -21.53
CA PRO A 16 -3.27 -7.24 -20.39
C PRO A 16 -2.22 -7.59 -19.32
N ILE A 17 -1.41 -6.61 -18.94
CA ILE A 17 -0.55 -6.72 -17.75
C ILE A 17 -1.51 -6.74 -16.57
N GLN A 18 -1.92 -7.93 -16.15
CA GLN A 18 -2.65 -8.08 -14.91
C GLN A 18 -1.68 -7.76 -13.77
N ALA A 19 -2.04 -6.74 -12.98
CA ALA A 19 -1.37 -6.46 -11.71
C ALA A 19 -1.45 -7.73 -10.86
N GLY A 20 -0.33 -8.46 -10.75
CA GLY A 20 -0.27 -9.72 -10.02
C GLY A 20 -0.22 -9.45 -8.52
N GLU A 21 -1.01 -10.18 -7.72
CA GLU A 21 -0.88 -10.18 -6.27
C GLU A 21 0.44 -10.86 -5.87
N LEU A 22 1.23 -10.18 -5.04
CA LEU A 22 2.51 -10.66 -4.52
C LEU A 22 2.26 -11.30 -3.15
N ILE A 23 2.25 -12.61 -3.09
CA ILE A 23 1.80 -13.39 -1.92
C ILE A 23 2.90 -13.70 -0.90
N SER A 24 4.12 -13.22 -1.10
CA SER A 24 5.22 -13.43 -0.15
C SER A 24 6.19 -12.25 -0.14
N TYR A 25 6.87 -12.06 1.00
CA TYR A 25 7.97 -11.09 1.14
C TYR A 25 9.02 -11.25 0.04
N LYS A 26 9.37 -12.51 -0.29
CA LYS A 26 10.35 -12.81 -1.34
C LYS A 26 9.93 -12.28 -2.70
N ALA A 27 8.67 -12.52 -3.10
CA ALA A 27 8.12 -12.03 -4.36
C ALA A 27 8.11 -10.49 -4.42
N ILE A 28 7.75 -9.83 -3.32
CA ILE A 28 7.76 -8.37 -3.20
C ILE A 28 9.18 -7.85 -3.34
N LYS A 29 10.15 -8.43 -2.62
CA LYS A 29 11.57 -8.05 -2.70
C LYS A 29 12.11 -8.17 -4.12
N GLU A 30 11.85 -9.29 -4.80
CA GLU A 30 12.27 -9.51 -6.18
C GLU A 30 11.66 -8.49 -7.15
N THR A 31 10.38 -8.18 -6.99
CA THR A 31 9.66 -7.17 -7.78
C THR A 31 10.30 -5.79 -7.64
N LEU A 32 10.58 -5.36 -6.41
CA LEU A 32 11.22 -4.08 -6.13
C LEU A 32 12.67 -4.02 -6.60
N THR A 33 13.42 -5.11 -6.46
CA THR A 33 14.82 -5.19 -6.94
C THR A 33 14.90 -5.05 -8.46
N ARG A 34 13.86 -5.44 -9.19
CA ARG A 34 13.73 -5.24 -10.64
C ARG A 34 13.31 -3.81 -11.03
N GLY A 35 13.08 -2.93 -10.06
CA GLY A 35 12.65 -1.54 -10.28
C GLY A 35 11.16 -1.36 -10.51
N ASN A 36 10.34 -2.39 -10.29
CA ASN A 36 8.88 -2.28 -10.41
C ASN A 36 8.29 -1.61 -9.17
N LEU A 37 7.20 -0.87 -9.37
CA LEU A 37 6.44 -0.25 -8.30
C LEU A 37 5.41 -1.22 -7.74
N ILE A 38 4.98 -0.96 -6.50
CA ILE A 38 3.95 -1.74 -5.82
C ILE A 38 2.82 -0.85 -5.31
N THR A 39 1.64 -1.45 -5.20
CA THR A 39 0.49 -0.90 -4.48
C THR A 39 0.15 -1.83 -3.32
N MET A 40 -0.09 -1.28 -2.15
CA MET A 40 -0.49 -2.02 -0.95
C MET A 40 -1.96 -1.72 -0.65
N VAL A 41 -2.74 -2.76 -0.37
CA VAL A 41 -4.14 -2.66 0.06
C VAL A 41 -4.22 -3.23 1.47
N VAL A 42 -4.66 -2.42 2.43
CA VAL A 42 -4.79 -2.82 3.84
C VAL A 42 -6.26 -2.89 4.19
N ARG A 43 -6.71 -4.05 4.67
CA ARG A 43 -8.03 -4.24 5.27
C ARG A 43 -7.88 -4.30 6.77
N VAL A 44 -8.23 -3.20 7.46
CA VAL A 44 -8.02 -3.04 8.90
C VAL A 44 -8.81 -4.07 9.70
N SER A 45 -10.03 -4.42 9.27
CA SER A 45 -10.87 -5.44 9.92
C SER A 45 -10.29 -6.86 9.88
N ALA A 46 -9.34 -7.12 8.96
CA ALA A 46 -8.63 -8.40 8.86
C ALA A 46 -7.25 -8.39 9.54
N CYS A 47 -6.92 -7.33 10.26
CA CYS A 47 -5.68 -7.15 11.03
C CYS A 47 -5.97 -7.21 12.53
N THR A 48 -4.94 -7.50 13.32
CA THR A 48 -4.99 -7.31 14.77
C THR A 48 -4.62 -5.87 15.09
N VAL A 49 -5.60 -5.10 15.58
CA VAL A 49 -5.38 -3.71 16.00
C VAL A 49 -4.82 -3.70 17.42
N ASN A 50 -3.69 -3.00 17.60
CA ASN A 50 -2.92 -2.99 18.85
C ASN A 50 -3.21 -1.77 19.74
N ASN A 51 -4.10 -0.87 19.32
CA ASN A 51 -4.43 0.33 20.06
C ASN A 51 -5.33 0.01 21.27
N PRO A 52 -5.04 0.60 22.45
CA PRO A 52 -5.87 0.41 23.62
C PRO A 52 -7.27 1.05 23.52
N ASN A 53 -7.43 2.05 22.67
CA ASN A 53 -8.70 2.71 22.42
C ASN A 53 -9.20 2.32 21.02
N PRO A 54 -10.35 1.64 20.92
CA PRO A 54 -10.93 1.36 19.61
C PRO A 54 -11.30 2.69 18.97
N ILE A 55 -10.59 3.03 17.92
CA ILE A 55 -10.93 4.17 17.09
C ILE A 55 -12.17 3.76 16.31
N PRO A 56 -13.20 4.60 16.24
CA PRO A 56 -14.25 4.40 15.26
C PRO A 56 -13.69 4.67 13.86
N VAL A 57 -12.83 3.76 13.38
CA VAL A 57 -12.31 3.83 12.02
C VAL A 57 -13.40 3.30 11.13
N GLN A 58 -14.09 4.19 10.46
CA GLN A 58 -15.04 3.84 9.39
C GLN A 58 -14.31 3.39 8.11
N VAL A 59 -12.97 3.30 8.14
CA VAL A 59 -12.17 2.88 7.00
C VAL A 59 -11.92 1.38 7.13
N ASP A 60 -12.64 0.58 6.37
CA ASP A 60 -12.42 -0.86 6.31
C ASP A 60 -11.20 -1.20 5.43
N GLU A 61 -10.99 -0.49 4.34
CA GLU A 61 -9.92 -0.74 3.38
C GLU A 61 -9.22 0.55 2.98
N ALA A 62 -7.88 0.52 2.95
CA ALA A 62 -7.05 1.63 2.50
C ALA A 62 -6.05 1.16 1.43
N VAL A 63 -5.90 1.96 0.38
CA VAL A 63 -4.96 1.71 -0.72
C VAL A 63 -3.77 2.65 -0.59
N PHE A 64 -2.57 2.10 -0.50
CA PHE A 64 -1.33 2.84 -0.36
C PHE A 64 -0.44 2.65 -1.59
N LYS A 65 0.07 3.77 -2.13
CA LYS A 65 1.18 3.76 -3.08
C LYS A 65 2.40 4.31 -2.34
N PRO A 66 3.35 3.47 -1.93
CA PRO A 66 4.51 3.93 -1.17
C PRO A 66 5.29 4.99 -1.93
N GLN A 67 5.62 6.07 -1.23
CA GLN A 67 6.50 7.14 -1.75
C GLN A 67 7.98 6.79 -1.51
N THR A 68 8.23 6.08 -0.42
CA THR A 68 9.57 5.60 -0.06
C THR A 68 9.50 4.13 0.31
N ILE A 69 10.43 3.35 -0.23
CA ILE A 69 10.60 1.94 0.11
C ILE A 69 12.06 1.69 0.43
N LEU A 70 12.32 1.09 1.59
CA LEU A 70 13.63 0.67 2.04
C LEU A 70 13.66 -0.85 2.17
N LEU A 71 14.60 -1.48 1.48
CA LEU A 71 14.90 -2.90 1.65
C LEU A 71 16.08 -3.05 2.59
N ASN A 72 15.95 -3.90 3.59
CA ASN A 72 17.00 -4.18 4.55
C ASN A 72 17.51 -5.62 4.35
N ASP A 73 18.83 -5.80 4.47
CA ASP A 73 19.48 -7.12 4.35
C ASP A 73 19.08 -8.10 5.47
N LYS A 74 18.55 -7.59 6.57
CA LYS A 74 18.04 -8.37 7.71
C LYS A 74 16.64 -8.96 7.49
N GLY A 75 16.07 -8.85 6.28
CA GLY A 75 14.76 -9.43 5.95
C GLY A 75 13.56 -8.55 6.30
N TYR A 76 13.73 -7.24 6.25
CA TYR A 76 12.65 -6.27 6.41
C TYR A 76 12.51 -5.40 5.17
N LEU A 77 11.26 -5.07 4.86
CA LEU A 77 10.86 -4.01 3.95
C LEU A 77 10.15 -2.94 4.76
N ALA A 78 10.58 -1.69 4.66
CA ALA A 78 9.87 -0.55 5.21
C ALA A 78 9.33 0.30 4.06
N ALA A 79 8.02 0.54 4.06
CA ALA A 79 7.35 1.40 3.10
C ALA A 79 6.64 2.52 3.82
N SER A 80 6.67 3.73 3.28
CA SER A 80 6.00 4.89 3.88
C SER A 80 5.47 5.84 2.83
N GLY A 81 4.54 6.67 3.24
CA GLY A 81 4.00 7.75 2.44
C GLY A 81 3.09 8.66 3.26
N SER A 82 2.66 9.74 2.62
CA SER A 82 1.76 10.71 3.24
C SER A 82 0.76 11.23 2.23
N TRP A 83 -0.38 11.69 2.71
CA TRP A 83 -1.35 12.44 1.91
C TRP A 83 -2.13 13.41 2.79
N PHE A 84 -2.69 14.42 2.13
CA PHE A 84 -3.55 15.41 2.76
C PHE A 84 -5.02 15.08 2.46
N VAL A 85 -5.86 15.19 3.49
CA VAL A 85 -7.31 15.07 3.36
C VAL A 85 -7.94 16.37 3.84
N SER A 86 -8.66 17.04 2.95
CA SER A 86 -9.24 18.36 3.20
C SER A 86 -10.42 18.36 4.19
N SER A 87 -11.10 17.23 4.35
CA SER A 87 -12.18 17.09 5.33
C SER A 87 -12.37 15.63 5.73
N LEU A 88 -12.38 15.37 7.04
CA LEU A 88 -12.98 14.17 7.60
C LEU A 88 -14.33 14.56 8.20
N PRO A 89 -15.38 13.72 8.11
CA PRO A 89 -16.73 14.04 8.60
C PRO A 89 -16.79 14.45 10.08
N SER A 90 -15.77 14.12 10.85
CA SER A 90 -15.70 14.40 12.31
C SER A 90 -14.83 15.59 12.68
N ASN A 91 -14.19 16.27 11.74
CA ASN A 91 -13.27 17.37 12.03
C ASN A 91 -13.86 18.72 11.59
N THR A 92 -13.97 19.62 12.57
CA THR A 92 -14.30 21.03 12.38
C THR A 92 -13.10 21.87 11.90
N GLY A 93 -12.03 21.26 11.45
CA GLY A 93 -10.77 21.92 11.06
C GLY A 93 -10.46 21.81 9.56
N ASN A 94 -9.43 22.54 9.13
CA ASN A 94 -9.04 22.78 7.74
C ASN A 94 -8.32 21.58 7.06
N GLY A 95 -8.40 20.38 7.62
CA GLY A 95 -7.83 19.18 7.04
C GLY A 95 -6.84 18.44 7.92
N VAL A 96 -6.42 17.29 7.45
CA VAL A 96 -5.54 16.36 8.17
C VAL A 96 -4.43 15.85 7.25
N ASN A 97 -3.18 15.96 7.71
CA ASN A 97 -2.07 15.25 7.11
C ASN A 97 -2.02 13.83 7.68
N GLN A 98 -2.01 12.85 6.80
CA GLN A 98 -1.93 11.44 7.17
C GLN A 98 -0.57 10.89 6.76
N TYR A 99 0.04 10.14 7.68
CA TYR A 99 1.30 9.43 7.44
C TYR A 99 1.10 7.96 7.71
N TYR A 100 1.57 7.13 6.82
CA TYR A 100 1.57 5.69 7.04
C TYR A 100 2.99 5.13 6.94
N LYS A 101 3.22 4.08 7.72
CA LYS A 101 4.42 3.27 7.68
C LYS A 101 4.02 1.81 7.74
N VAL A 102 4.56 1.02 6.83
CA VAL A 102 4.39 -0.43 6.77
C VAL A 102 5.75 -1.07 6.91
N ILE A 103 5.93 -1.96 7.88
CA ILE A 103 7.13 -2.78 8.03
C ILE A 103 6.71 -4.22 7.80
N LEU A 104 7.10 -4.78 6.66
CA LEU A 104 6.87 -6.18 6.31
C LEU A 104 8.14 -6.99 6.59
N ASN A 105 8.02 -8.09 7.31
CA ASN A 105 9.12 -9.00 7.61
C ASN A 105 9.12 -10.23 6.68
N ASN A 106 10.18 -11.01 6.76
CA ASN A 106 10.34 -12.23 5.96
C ASN A 106 9.45 -13.42 6.40
N LEU A 107 8.63 -13.23 7.42
CA LEU A 107 7.58 -14.16 7.87
C LEU A 107 6.21 -13.77 7.34
N ASP A 108 6.15 -12.90 6.33
CA ASP A 108 4.93 -12.40 5.69
C ASP A 108 3.97 -11.67 6.67
N GLN A 109 4.54 -11.06 7.72
CA GLN A 109 3.82 -10.25 8.68
C GLN A 109 4.16 -8.77 8.50
N ALA A 110 3.14 -7.92 8.48
CA ALA A 110 3.28 -6.48 8.37
C ALA A 110 2.82 -5.79 9.65
N LYS A 111 3.69 -4.92 10.20
CA LYS A 111 3.30 -3.92 11.20
C LYS A 111 2.96 -2.63 10.47
N ILE A 112 1.75 -2.11 10.70
CA ILE A 112 1.26 -0.88 10.10
C ILE A 112 1.11 0.15 11.19
N THR A 113 1.63 1.35 10.95
CA THR A 113 1.39 2.53 11.75
C THR A 113 0.78 3.59 10.85
N TRP A 114 -0.39 4.11 11.22
CA TRP A 114 -1.07 5.16 10.49
C TRP A 114 -1.36 6.31 11.44
N GLU A 115 -0.78 7.47 11.15
CA GLU A 115 -0.77 8.63 12.02
C GLU A 115 -1.48 9.80 11.36
N PHE A 116 -2.16 10.58 12.18
CA PHE A 116 -2.96 11.71 11.74
C PHE A 116 -2.45 12.98 12.44
N PHE A 117 -2.26 14.04 11.68
CA PHE A 117 -1.77 15.32 12.15
C PHE A 117 -2.73 16.41 11.70
N ASN A 118 -3.05 17.33 12.60
CA ASN A 118 -3.80 18.52 12.24
C ASN A 118 -3.00 19.35 11.23
N ALA A 119 -3.60 19.73 10.11
CA ALA A 119 -2.88 20.40 9.03
C ALA A 119 -2.45 21.82 9.39
N ASP A 120 -3.21 22.51 10.26
CA ASP A 120 -2.93 23.90 10.64
C ASP A 120 -1.85 23.99 11.74
N THR A 121 -1.90 23.08 12.70
CA THR A 121 -1.04 23.15 13.90
C THR A 121 0.15 22.19 13.84
N GLY A 122 0.11 21.20 12.94
CA GLY A 122 1.07 20.10 12.88
C GLY A 122 1.02 19.15 14.09
N GLN A 123 0.05 19.31 14.99
CA GLN A 123 -0.07 18.46 16.17
C GLN A 123 -0.59 17.06 15.79
N LYS A 124 0.07 16.06 16.35
CA LYS A 124 -0.36 14.66 16.18
C LYS A 124 -1.66 14.39 16.93
N ASN A 125 -2.62 13.82 16.24
CA ASN A 125 -3.84 13.31 16.85
C ASN A 125 -3.62 11.88 17.36
N THR A 126 -3.26 11.74 18.63
CA THR A 126 -2.99 10.44 19.25
C THR A 126 -4.22 9.54 19.35
N MET A 127 -5.41 10.13 19.38
CA MET A 127 -6.67 9.37 19.45
C MET A 127 -7.04 8.71 18.10
N GLN A 128 -6.43 9.14 17.00
CA GLN A 128 -6.69 8.60 15.66
C GLN A 128 -5.52 7.78 15.10
N THR A 129 -4.43 7.62 15.86
CA THR A 129 -3.33 6.77 15.44
C THR A 129 -3.76 5.30 15.41
N ILE A 130 -3.53 4.62 14.30
CA ILE A 130 -3.80 3.19 14.13
C ILE A 130 -2.48 2.44 14.17
N GLU A 131 -2.38 1.46 15.05
CA GLU A 131 -1.32 0.47 15.03
C GLU A 131 -1.95 -0.91 14.84
N ALA A 132 -1.52 -1.62 13.80
CA ALA A 132 -2.06 -2.92 13.47
C ALA A 132 -0.97 -3.89 13.02
N THR A 133 -1.21 -5.17 13.28
CA THR A 133 -0.41 -6.27 12.73
C THR A 133 -1.28 -7.05 11.76
N CYS A 134 -0.81 -7.17 10.52
CA CYS A 134 -1.53 -7.79 9.42
C CYS A 134 -0.72 -8.96 8.85
N GLU A 135 -1.41 -9.97 8.37
CA GLU A 135 -0.81 -11.07 7.62
C GLU A 135 -0.91 -10.77 6.12
N LEU A 136 0.18 -11.00 5.38
CA LEU A 136 0.21 -10.84 3.92
C LEU A 136 -0.77 -11.82 3.26
N GLY A 137 -1.51 -11.34 2.27
CA GLY A 137 -2.58 -12.09 1.61
C GLY A 137 -3.94 -12.05 2.32
N LYS A 138 -4.00 -11.62 3.59
CA LYS A 138 -5.25 -11.48 4.35
C LYS A 138 -5.54 -10.02 4.69
N GLY A 139 -4.84 -9.47 5.70
CA GLY A 139 -5.02 -8.11 6.17
C GLY A 139 -4.26 -7.08 5.34
N ILE A 140 -3.18 -7.48 4.69
CA ILE A 140 -2.46 -6.68 3.70
C ILE A 140 -2.25 -7.47 2.42
N LYS A 141 -2.55 -6.86 1.28
CA LYS A 141 -2.27 -7.38 -0.06
C LYS A 141 -1.34 -6.44 -0.78
N VAL A 142 -0.43 -7.00 -1.56
CA VAL A 142 0.54 -6.22 -2.34
C VAL A 142 0.42 -6.61 -3.81
N TYR A 143 0.35 -5.61 -4.66
CA TYR A 143 0.22 -5.79 -6.11
C TYR A 143 1.38 -5.13 -6.82
N GLN A 144 1.88 -5.76 -7.87
CA GLN A 144 2.80 -5.14 -8.80
C GLN A 144 2.01 -4.18 -9.72
N ASN A 145 2.53 -2.97 -9.91
CA ASN A 145 1.98 -1.99 -10.85
C ASN A 145 2.53 -2.21 -12.25
#